data_857e3fb07c56478cb1666e9495403647
#
_entry.id   857e3fb07c56478cb1666e9495403647
#
_cell.length_a   1.000
_cell.length_b   1.000
_cell.length_c   1.000
_cell.angle_alpha   90.00
_cell.angle_beta   90.00
_cell.angle_gamma   90.00
#
_symmetry.space_group_name_H-M   'P 1'
#
loop_
_entity.id
_entity.type
_entity.pdbx_description
1 polymer ?
#
loop_
_entity_poly.entity_id
_entity_poly.type
_entity_poly.pdbx_seq_one_letter_code
_entity_poly.pdbx_strand_id
1 'polypeptide(L)'
;MTDTPDLPPGNAPEELPEDFPRRAPLLTELTLADIPPRVGLFPLSGALLLPGGHLPLLVFEAPYVALLEDALAGRRMIGVIQPLMDPDTDEHPLLYRTGTLGRITEFAEHTDGTFTVTLLGISRFRLIRETPTERGWREGIIDATPFAADLVEEDPMPINRELLLEGLKTYLDSRDLQASWPLIEDMDDETLLVVLPMLVPFTPVEKQSLLEAMTLDERAGLLLDLLERGME
;
A
#
# COMPACT_ATOMS: atom_id res chain seq x y z
N MET A 1 -32.57 39.99 -19.91
CA MET A 1 -33.01 39.49 -18.58
C MET A 1 -32.98 37.99 -18.70
N THR A 2 -31.86 37.38 -18.35
CA THR A 2 -31.67 35.93 -18.36
C THR A 2 -31.84 35.45 -16.93
N ASP A 3 -32.93 34.75 -16.73
CA ASP A 3 -33.31 34.13 -15.48
C ASP A 3 -32.35 32.94 -15.21
N THR A 4 -31.49 33.06 -14.22
CA THR A 4 -30.62 31.97 -13.75
C THR A 4 -31.44 31.16 -12.76
N PRO A 5 -31.66 29.84 -12.98
CA PRO A 5 -32.39 29.02 -12.01
C PRO A 5 -31.58 28.89 -10.71
N ASP A 6 -32.24 29.29 -9.62
CA ASP A 6 -31.77 29.18 -8.25
C ASP A 6 -31.61 27.66 -7.91
N LEU A 7 -30.38 27.18 -7.75
CA LEU A 7 -30.10 25.82 -7.29
C LEU A 7 -30.43 25.77 -5.78
N PRO A 8 -31.14 24.72 -5.32
CA PRO A 8 -31.42 24.56 -3.90
C PRO A 8 -30.11 24.41 -3.11
N PRO A 9 -30.00 24.95 -1.88
CA PRO A 9 -28.84 24.81 -1.05
C PRO A 9 -28.54 23.34 -0.86
N GLY A 10 -27.30 22.88 -1.25
CA GLY A 10 -26.84 21.53 -1.07
C GLY A 10 -26.96 21.15 0.40
N ASN A 11 -27.69 20.07 0.68
CA ASN A 11 -27.69 19.48 2.01
C ASN A 11 -26.26 19.16 2.39
N ALA A 12 -25.83 19.66 3.56
CA ALA A 12 -24.62 19.16 4.20
C ALA A 12 -24.73 17.61 4.31
N PRO A 13 -23.65 16.86 4.14
CA PRO A 13 -23.71 15.41 4.27
C PRO A 13 -24.32 15.08 5.64
N GLU A 14 -25.45 14.37 5.62
CA GLU A 14 -26.13 13.89 6.82
C GLU A 14 -25.13 13.05 7.60
N GLU A 15 -24.81 13.43 8.83
CA GLU A 15 -23.94 12.62 9.70
C GLU A 15 -24.54 11.22 9.82
N LEU A 16 -23.77 10.21 9.42
CA LEU A 16 -24.20 8.83 9.53
C LEU A 16 -24.47 8.51 11.01
N PRO A 17 -25.59 7.82 11.35
CA PRO A 17 -25.86 7.42 12.72
C PRO A 17 -24.69 6.63 13.30
N GLU A 18 -24.31 6.92 14.56
CA GLU A 18 -23.15 6.29 15.23
C GLU A 18 -23.23 4.75 15.29
N ASP A 19 -24.44 4.17 15.26
CA ASP A 19 -24.73 2.72 15.33
C ASP A 19 -24.93 2.06 13.95
N PHE A 20 -24.43 2.63 12.87
CA PHE A 20 -24.58 1.97 11.56
C PHE A 20 -23.74 0.68 11.52
N PRO A 21 -24.37 -0.52 11.28
CA PRO A 21 -23.64 -1.78 11.28
C PRO A 21 -22.66 -1.82 10.10
N ARG A 22 -21.38 -1.64 10.39
CA ARG A 22 -20.32 -1.68 9.39
C ARG A 22 -19.82 -3.11 9.21
N ARG A 23 -19.68 -3.56 7.99
CA ARG A 23 -19.03 -4.86 7.68
C ARG A 23 -17.51 -4.81 7.87
N ALA A 24 -16.96 -3.63 7.87
CA ALA A 24 -15.54 -3.40 8.00
C ALA A 24 -15.29 -2.36 9.09
N PRO A 25 -14.33 -2.58 10.01
CA PRO A 25 -14.00 -1.64 11.09
C PRO A 25 -13.52 -0.30 10.53
N LEU A 26 -13.59 0.74 11.37
CA LEU A 26 -13.00 2.05 11.04
C LEU A 26 -11.48 1.93 10.93
N LEU A 27 -10.88 2.69 10.02
CA LEU A 27 -9.43 2.68 9.82
C LEU A 27 -8.67 3.18 11.06
N THR A 28 -9.25 4.13 11.78
CA THR A 28 -8.67 4.73 12.99
C THR A 28 -8.77 3.86 14.25
N GLU A 29 -9.53 2.77 14.19
CA GLU A 29 -9.80 1.89 15.34
C GLU A 29 -9.30 0.45 15.10
N LEU A 30 -8.52 0.25 14.04
CA LEU A 30 -8.03 -1.08 13.68
C LEU A 30 -7.05 -1.62 14.73
N THR A 31 -7.31 -2.84 15.16
CA THR A 31 -6.45 -3.61 16.06
C THR A 31 -6.04 -4.93 15.44
N LEU A 32 -5.11 -5.66 16.04
CA LEU A 32 -4.74 -7.01 15.58
C LEU A 32 -5.94 -7.97 15.50
N ALA A 33 -6.95 -7.79 16.35
CA ALA A 33 -8.15 -8.62 16.34
C ALA A 33 -9.02 -8.41 15.07
N ASP A 34 -8.87 -7.27 14.41
CA ASP A 34 -9.57 -6.92 13.19
C ASP A 34 -8.88 -7.46 11.93
N ILE A 35 -7.61 -7.84 12.03
CA ILE A 35 -6.85 -8.43 10.95
C ILE A 35 -7.40 -9.83 10.65
N PRO A 36 -7.86 -10.10 9.41
CA PRO A 36 -8.34 -11.42 9.07
C PRO A 36 -7.17 -12.44 9.02
N PRO A 37 -7.33 -13.65 9.58
CA PRO A 37 -6.28 -14.67 9.49
C PRO A 37 -6.12 -15.24 8.08
N ARG A 38 -7.07 -14.94 7.19
CA ARG A 38 -7.08 -15.32 5.78
C ARG A 38 -7.37 -14.11 4.92
N VAL A 39 -6.62 -13.96 3.85
CA VAL A 39 -6.74 -12.83 2.92
C VAL A 39 -6.44 -13.30 1.49
N GLY A 40 -7.12 -12.72 0.52
CA GLY A 40 -6.76 -12.92 -0.87
C GLY A 40 -5.44 -12.20 -1.17
N LEU A 41 -4.54 -12.91 -1.85
CA LEU A 41 -3.21 -12.39 -2.17
C LEU A 41 -3.21 -11.77 -3.56
N PHE A 42 -2.59 -10.60 -3.65
CA PHE A 42 -2.32 -9.88 -4.89
C PHE A 42 -0.80 -9.82 -5.09
N PRO A 43 -0.21 -10.77 -5.85
CA PRO A 43 1.20 -10.74 -6.17
C PRO A 43 1.52 -9.58 -7.11
N LEU A 44 2.44 -8.70 -6.70
CA LEU A 44 2.88 -7.56 -7.50
C LEU A 44 4.40 -7.47 -7.45
N SER A 45 5.04 -7.62 -8.62
CA SER A 45 6.49 -7.43 -8.75
C SER A 45 6.83 -5.95 -8.77
N GLY A 46 7.81 -5.54 -7.96
CA GLY A 46 8.30 -4.16 -7.94
C GLY A 46 7.34 -3.12 -7.35
N ALA A 47 6.13 -3.50 -6.97
CA ALA A 47 5.24 -2.66 -6.18
C ALA A 47 5.53 -2.83 -4.68
N LEU A 48 5.53 -1.74 -3.96
CA LEU A 48 5.69 -1.72 -2.51
C LEU A 48 4.48 -1.00 -1.89
N LEU A 49 3.86 -1.60 -0.91
CA LEU A 49 2.86 -0.97 -0.06
C LEU A 49 3.37 -1.01 1.38
N LEU A 50 3.59 0.15 1.97
CA LEU A 50 3.95 0.29 3.38
C LEU A 50 2.73 0.68 4.20
N PRO A 51 2.66 0.35 5.50
CA PRO A 51 1.65 0.90 6.40
C PRO A 51 1.58 2.41 6.30
N GLY A 52 0.35 2.97 6.21
CA GLY A 52 0.10 4.39 5.95
C GLY A 52 0.23 4.83 4.49
N GLY A 53 0.83 4.02 3.62
CA GLY A 53 1.00 4.34 2.20
C GLY A 53 -0.24 4.07 1.36
N HIS A 54 -0.38 4.80 0.26
CA HIS A 54 -1.46 4.64 -0.72
C HIS A 54 -0.91 4.05 -2.01
N LEU A 55 -1.51 2.97 -2.50
CA LEU A 55 -1.11 2.29 -3.73
C LEU A 55 -2.30 2.28 -4.71
N PRO A 56 -2.28 3.14 -5.74
CA PRO A 56 -3.26 3.07 -6.81
C PRO A 56 -2.92 1.92 -7.77
N LEU A 57 -3.94 1.14 -8.15
CA LEU A 57 -3.80 -0.02 -9.04
C LEU A 57 -4.89 -0.01 -10.10
N LEU A 58 -4.53 -0.46 -11.30
CA LEU A 58 -5.48 -0.84 -12.35
C LEU A 58 -5.60 -2.36 -12.35
N VAL A 59 -6.81 -2.89 -12.12
CA VAL A 59 -7.09 -4.32 -12.04
C VAL A 59 -7.90 -4.74 -13.27
N PHE A 60 -7.34 -5.62 -14.08
CA PHE A 60 -7.94 -6.06 -15.36
C PHE A 60 -7.86 -7.58 -15.58
N GLU A 61 -6.96 -8.28 -14.90
CA GLU A 61 -6.85 -9.73 -15.04
C GLU A 61 -7.99 -10.43 -14.29
N ALA A 62 -8.64 -11.38 -14.94
CA ALA A 62 -9.83 -12.04 -14.42
C ALA A 62 -9.68 -12.61 -12.98
N PRO A 63 -8.58 -13.27 -12.59
CA PRO A 63 -8.40 -13.73 -11.21
C PRO A 63 -8.38 -12.56 -10.21
N TYR A 64 -7.77 -11.44 -10.55
CA TYR A 64 -7.66 -10.30 -9.63
C TYR A 64 -8.92 -9.44 -9.60
N VAL A 65 -9.69 -9.39 -10.70
CA VAL A 65 -11.04 -8.82 -10.69
C VAL A 65 -11.91 -9.64 -9.73
N ALA A 66 -11.86 -10.97 -9.81
CA ALA A 66 -12.59 -11.85 -8.90
C ALA A 66 -12.16 -11.68 -7.42
N LEU A 67 -10.85 -11.51 -7.18
CA LEU A 67 -10.32 -11.20 -5.86
C LEU A 67 -10.89 -9.89 -5.31
N LEU A 68 -10.93 -8.84 -6.16
CA LEU A 68 -11.45 -7.53 -5.79
C LEU A 68 -12.94 -7.60 -5.43
N GLU A 69 -13.75 -8.29 -6.23
CA GLU A 69 -15.19 -8.51 -5.95
C GLU A 69 -15.38 -9.19 -4.59
N ASP A 70 -14.64 -10.27 -4.32
CA ASP A 70 -14.70 -10.99 -3.05
C ASP A 70 -14.28 -10.12 -1.87
N ALA A 71 -13.22 -9.32 -2.05
CA ALA A 71 -12.75 -8.40 -1.03
C ALA A 71 -13.78 -7.29 -0.74
N LEU A 72 -14.41 -6.72 -1.77
CA LEU A 72 -15.45 -5.68 -1.63
C LEU A 72 -16.70 -6.23 -0.93
N ALA A 73 -17.07 -7.48 -1.21
CA ALA A 73 -18.18 -8.15 -0.53
C ALA A 73 -17.87 -8.46 0.96
N GLY A 74 -16.58 -8.48 1.34
CA GLY A 74 -16.09 -8.82 2.67
C GLY A 74 -15.58 -7.62 3.48
N ARG A 75 -14.36 -7.77 4.01
CA ARG A 75 -13.70 -6.77 4.86
C ARG A 75 -12.96 -5.68 4.09
N ARG A 76 -12.97 -5.72 2.77
CA ARG A 76 -12.28 -4.80 1.85
C ARG A 76 -10.76 -4.81 2.06
N MET A 77 -10.19 -5.96 2.38
CA MET A 77 -8.76 -6.13 2.62
C MET A 77 -8.16 -7.11 1.62
N ILE A 78 -6.97 -6.77 1.11
CA ILE A 78 -6.20 -7.56 0.15
C ILE A 78 -4.75 -7.61 0.63
N GLY A 79 -4.10 -8.75 0.55
CA GLY A 79 -2.68 -8.92 0.87
C GLY A 79 -1.81 -8.63 -0.35
N VAL A 80 -1.13 -7.50 -0.38
CA VAL A 80 -0.12 -7.20 -1.40
C VAL A 80 1.19 -7.86 -1.02
N ILE A 81 1.77 -8.63 -1.95
CA ILE A 81 2.98 -9.42 -1.68
C ILE A 81 3.81 -9.54 -2.95
N GLN A 82 5.15 -9.54 -2.83
CA GLN A 82 6.01 -9.71 -3.98
C GLN A 82 6.25 -11.19 -4.33
N PRO A 83 6.33 -11.54 -5.63
CA PRO A 83 6.86 -12.82 -6.06
C PRO A 83 8.39 -12.87 -5.88
N LEU A 84 8.94 -14.04 -5.56
CA LEU A 84 10.39 -14.27 -5.43
C LEU A 84 11.12 -14.25 -6.78
N MET A 85 10.40 -14.51 -7.85
CA MET A 85 10.91 -14.48 -9.23
C MET A 85 9.92 -13.70 -10.10
N ASP A 86 10.39 -13.28 -11.27
CA ASP A 86 9.55 -12.54 -12.21
C ASP A 86 8.31 -13.38 -12.57
N PRO A 87 7.09 -12.86 -12.37
CA PRO A 87 5.85 -13.56 -12.68
C PRO A 87 5.70 -13.90 -14.18
N ASP A 88 6.39 -13.18 -15.07
CA ASP A 88 6.37 -13.47 -16.51
C ASP A 88 7.04 -14.81 -16.88
N THR A 89 7.81 -15.42 -15.95
CA THR A 89 8.52 -16.67 -16.16
C THR A 89 7.88 -17.90 -15.52
N ASP A 90 6.90 -17.69 -14.61
CA ASP A 90 6.22 -18.78 -13.90
C ASP A 90 4.73 -18.39 -13.66
N GLU A 91 3.82 -19.24 -14.11
CA GLU A 91 2.37 -19.05 -13.85
C GLU A 91 2.01 -19.05 -12.36
N HIS A 92 2.87 -19.66 -11.52
CA HIS A 92 2.65 -19.75 -10.07
C HIS A 92 3.95 -19.46 -9.30
N PRO A 93 4.46 -18.23 -9.36
CA PRO A 93 5.71 -17.89 -8.71
C PRO A 93 5.61 -18.07 -7.19
N LEU A 94 6.72 -18.49 -6.57
CA LEU A 94 6.85 -18.47 -5.12
C LEU A 94 6.76 -17.03 -4.62
N LEU A 95 6.15 -16.83 -3.45
CA LEU A 95 5.99 -15.52 -2.85
C LEU A 95 7.00 -15.29 -1.72
N TYR A 96 7.38 -14.04 -1.51
CA TYR A 96 8.06 -13.64 -0.30
C TYR A 96 7.20 -13.98 0.93
N ARG A 97 7.81 -14.01 2.10
CA ARG A 97 7.10 -14.31 3.36
C ARG A 97 6.49 -13.08 3.98
N THR A 98 6.97 -11.91 3.66
CA THR A 98 6.45 -10.65 4.18
C THR A 98 5.71 -9.90 3.09
N GLY A 99 4.49 -9.51 3.38
CA GLY A 99 3.63 -8.64 2.55
C GLY A 99 2.92 -7.60 3.40
N THR A 100 2.07 -6.80 2.78
CA THR A 100 1.27 -5.77 3.45
C THR A 100 -0.21 -5.99 3.21
N LEU A 101 -1.01 -5.93 4.26
CA LEU A 101 -2.46 -5.90 4.19
C LEU A 101 -2.90 -4.51 3.75
N GLY A 102 -3.50 -4.41 2.57
CA GLY A 102 -4.06 -3.20 2.01
C GLY A 102 -5.58 -3.14 2.20
N ARG A 103 -6.10 -2.01 2.66
CA ARG A 103 -7.53 -1.72 2.71
C ARG A 103 -7.94 -0.99 1.44
N ILE A 104 -8.98 -1.49 0.75
CA ILE A 104 -9.58 -0.78 -0.38
C ILE A 104 -10.31 0.45 0.16
N THR A 105 -9.80 1.64 -0.14
CA THR A 105 -10.37 2.94 0.25
C THR A 105 -11.19 3.56 -0.86
N GLU A 106 -10.74 3.35 -2.11
CA GLU A 106 -11.41 3.86 -3.30
C GLU A 106 -11.48 2.77 -4.36
N PHE A 107 -12.56 2.74 -5.13
CA PHE A 107 -12.65 1.90 -6.31
C PHE A 107 -13.59 2.55 -7.34
N ALA A 108 -13.28 2.34 -8.62
CA ALA A 108 -14.14 2.70 -9.73
C ALA A 108 -14.13 1.56 -10.75
N GLU A 109 -15.32 1.11 -11.14
CA GLU A 109 -15.52 0.16 -12.22
C GLU A 109 -15.61 0.91 -13.55
N HIS A 110 -14.89 0.43 -14.55
CA HIS A 110 -14.89 0.98 -15.90
C HIS A 110 -15.82 0.18 -16.81
N THR A 111 -16.25 0.81 -17.91
CA THR A 111 -17.20 0.22 -18.87
C THR A 111 -16.65 -1.01 -19.60
N ASP A 112 -15.34 -1.22 -19.57
CA ASP A 112 -14.64 -2.38 -20.12
C ASP A 112 -14.46 -3.53 -19.12
N GLY A 113 -15.00 -3.38 -17.90
CA GLY A 113 -14.92 -4.37 -16.82
C GLY A 113 -13.61 -4.35 -16.04
N THR A 114 -12.75 -3.36 -16.27
CA THR A 114 -11.57 -3.12 -15.43
C THR A 114 -11.91 -2.29 -14.21
N PHE A 115 -11.04 -2.31 -13.19
CA PHE A 115 -11.21 -1.52 -11.97
C PHE A 115 -9.98 -0.65 -11.71
N THR A 116 -10.21 0.59 -11.33
CA THR A 116 -9.20 1.39 -10.63
C THR A 116 -9.48 1.32 -9.14
N VAL A 117 -8.47 0.97 -8.34
CA VAL A 117 -8.59 0.88 -6.87
C VAL A 117 -7.43 1.60 -6.21
N THR A 118 -7.67 2.15 -5.01
CA THR A 118 -6.63 2.66 -4.13
C THR A 118 -6.59 1.78 -2.88
N LEU A 119 -5.42 1.23 -2.58
CA LEU A 119 -5.16 0.48 -1.35
C LEU A 119 -4.43 1.38 -0.36
N LEU A 120 -4.95 1.47 0.87
CA LEU A 120 -4.23 2.03 2.02
C LEU A 120 -3.54 0.88 2.76
N GLY A 121 -2.24 0.95 2.95
CA GLY A 121 -1.48 0.00 3.75
C GLY A 121 -1.88 0.07 5.23
N ILE A 122 -2.22 -1.07 5.80
CA ILE A 122 -2.69 -1.16 7.18
C ILE A 122 -1.61 -1.74 8.09
N SER A 123 -1.12 -2.91 7.77
CA SER A 123 -0.11 -3.62 8.55
C SER A 123 0.61 -4.61 7.69
N ARG A 124 1.88 -4.81 7.97
CA ARG A 124 2.62 -5.93 7.41
C ARG A 124 2.08 -7.25 7.97
N PHE A 125 2.32 -8.31 7.23
CA PHE A 125 2.01 -9.65 7.67
C PHE A 125 3.09 -10.64 7.27
N ARG A 126 3.14 -11.77 7.96
CA ARG A 126 3.91 -12.95 7.56
C ARG A 126 2.97 -13.96 6.90
N LEU A 127 3.28 -14.34 5.67
CA LEU A 127 2.59 -15.41 4.97
C LEU A 127 3.03 -16.76 5.56
N ILE A 128 2.09 -17.50 6.13
CA ILE A 128 2.30 -18.82 6.72
C ILE A 128 2.19 -19.89 5.63
N ARG A 129 1.10 -19.84 4.85
CA ARG A 129 0.86 -20.72 3.71
C ARG A 129 -0.13 -20.09 2.76
N GLU A 130 -0.17 -20.56 1.54
CA GLU A 130 -1.15 -20.17 0.51
C GLU A 130 -1.87 -21.37 -0.05
N THR A 131 -3.05 -21.11 -0.63
CA THR A 131 -3.90 -22.11 -1.25
C THR A 131 -4.56 -21.50 -2.49
N PRO A 132 -4.58 -22.19 -3.65
CA PRO A 132 -5.32 -21.70 -4.81
C PRO A 132 -6.83 -21.73 -4.51
N THR A 133 -7.57 -20.83 -5.16
CA THR A 133 -9.03 -20.80 -5.11
C THR A 133 -9.62 -21.23 -6.45
N GLU A 134 -10.90 -21.61 -6.45
CA GLU A 134 -11.63 -21.94 -7.68
C GLU A 134 -11.79 -20.76 -8.64
N ARG A 135 -11.70 -19.52 -8.12
CA ARG A 135 -11.77 -18.28 -8.89
C ARG A 135 -10.42 -17.82 -9.46
N GLY A 136 -9.34 -18.60 -9.26
CA GLY A 136 -8.01 -18.39 -9.86
C GLY A 136 -7.07 -17.50 -9.06
N TRP A 137 -7.51 -16.85 -7.97
CA TRP A 137 -6.63 -16.11 -7.06
C TRP A 137 -6.15 -17.01 -5.91
N ARG A 138 -5.13 -16.60 -5.19
CA ARG A 138 -4.54 -17.34 -4.07
C ARG A 138 -4.99 -16.79 -2.72
N GLU A 139 -5.46 -17.67 -1.82
CA GLU A 139 -5.75 -17.33 -0.42
C GLU A 139 -4.50 -17.55 0.43
N GLY A 140 -4.09 -16.53 1.19
CA GLY A 140 -3.02 -16.61 2.17
C GLY A 140 -3.56 -16.78 3.59
N ILE A 141 -2.98 -17.71 4.37
CA ILE A 141 -3.06 -17.67 5.83
C ILE A 141 -1.92 -16.80 6.32
N ILE A 142 -2.25 -15.76 7.08
CA ILE A 142 -1.34 -14.70 7.47
C ILE A 142 -1.27 -14.54 8.99
N ASP A 143 -0.14 -14.01 9.46
CA ASP A 143 0.10 -13.61 10.85
C ASP A 143 0.65 -12.17 10.86
N ALA A 144 -0.09 -11.24 11.42
CA ALA A 144 0.32 -9.84 11.59
C ALA A 144 0.95 -9.57 12.98
N THR A 145 0.95 -10.56 13.88
CA THR A 145 1.48 -10.40 15.24
C THR A 145 2.91 -9.87 15.29
N PRO A 146 3.84 -10.30 14.41
CA PRO A 146 5.21 -9.77 14.40
C PRO A 146 5.30 -8.28 14.06
N PHE A 147 4.26 -7.72 13.50
CA PHE A 147 4.17 -6.34 13.01
C PHE A 147 3.10 -5.53 13.74
N ALA A 148 2.80 -5.87 14.99
CA ALA A 148 1.76 -5.20 15.78
C ALA A 148 2.02 -3.68 15.93
N ALA A 149 3.28 -3.25 15.87
CA ALA A 149 3.66 -1.84 15.91
C ALA A 149 3.09 -1.04 14.73
N ASP A 150 2.85 -1.67 13.57
CA ASP A 150 2.28 -1.00 12.41
C ASP A 150 0.84 -0.46 12.64
N LEU A 151 0.17 -0.91 13.71
CA LEU A 151 -1.20 -0.51 14.11
C LEU A 151 -1.22 0.48 15.27
N VAL A 152 -0.05 0.91 15.72
CA VAL A 152 0.09 1.86 16.84
C VAL A 152 0.73 3.12 16.28
N GLU A 153 0.17 4.27 16.66
CA GLU A 153 0.79 5.55 16.36
C GLU A 153 2.13 5.63 17.12
N GLU A 154 3.21 5.72 16.39
CA GLU A 154 4.57 5.85 16.97
C GLU A 154 4.89 7.31 17.25
N ASP A 155 5.72 7.57 18.25
CA ASP A 155 6.25 8.91 18.48
C ASP A 155 7.14 9.33 17.29
N PRO A 156 7.09 10.60 16.87
CA PRO A 156 7.91 11.09 15.77
C PRO A 156 9.39 10.79 15.98
N MET A 157 10.00 10.11 15.03
CA MET A 157 11.43 9.79 15.06
C MET A 157 12.22 10.87 14.31
N PRO A 158 13.24 11.47 14.91
CA PRO A 158 14.08 12.43 14.20
C PRO A 158 14.92 11.72 13.13
N ILE A 159 14.74 12.08 11.88
CA ILE A 159 15.58 11.64 10.77
C ILE A 159 16.52 12.77 10.35
N ASN A 160 17.66 12.43 9.74
CA ASN A 160 18.47 13.43 9.06
C ASN A 160 17.86 13.79 7.72
N ARG A 161 16.81 14.65 7.76
CA ARG A 161 16.04 15.08 6.60
C ARG A 161 16.90 15.68 5.49
N GLU A 162 17.88 16.51 5.88
CA GLU A 162 18.80 17.18 4.93
C GLU A 162 19.59 16.15 4.12
N LEU A 163 20.17 15.17 4.80
CA LEU A 163 20.91 14.08 4.16
C LEU A 163 20.02 13.22 3.27
N LEU A 164 18.78 12.93 3.71
CA LEU A 164 17.83 12.16 2.93
C LEU A 164 17.45 12.86 1.63
N LEU A 165 17.13 14.16 1.69
CA LEU A 165 16.74 14.94 0.51
C LEU A 165 17.92 15.17 -0.44
N GLU A 166 19.15 15.36 0.07
CA GLU A 166 20.36 15.46 -0.75
C GLU A 166 20.66 14.15 -1.47
N GLY A 167 20.57 13.01 -0.76
CA GLY A 167 20.70 11.67 -1.34
C GLY A 167 19.67 11.41 -2.41
N LEU A 168 18.40 11.72 -2.14
CA LEU A 168 17.31 11.58 -3.11
C LEU A 168 17.56 12.42 -4.36
N LYS A 169 17.97 13.66 -4.20
CA LYS A 169 18.27 14.55 -5.32
C LYS A 169 19.36 13.97 -6.21
N THR A 170 20.48 13.57 -5.60
CA THR A 170 21.61 13.00 -6.32
C THR A 170 21.23 11.71 -7.03
N TYR A 171 20.43 10.83 -6.38
CA TYR A 171 19.90 9.61 -6.98
C TYR A 171 19.03 9.88 -8.21
N LEU A 172 18.10 10.83 -8.12
CA LEU A 172 17.20 11.18 -9.23
C LEU A 172 17.97 11.82 -10.39
N ASP A 173 18.91 12.74 -10.09
CA ASP A 173 19.75 13.41 -11.09
C ASP A 173 20.61 12.37 -11.84
N SER A 174 21.15 11.35 -11.15
CA SER A 174 21.95 10.29 -11.78
C SER A 174 21.17 9.42 -12.77
N ARG A 175 19.82 9.41 -12.68
CA ARG A 175 18.92 8.63 -13.53
C ARG A 175 18.07 9.46 -14.47
N ASP A 176 18.34 10.76 -14.57
CA ASP A 176 17.53 11.71 -15.36
C ASP A 176 16.04 11.69 -14.99
N LEU A 177 15.77 11.48 -13.69
CA LEU A 177 14.42 11.46 -13.12
C LEU A 177 14.09 12.82 -12.50
N GLN A 178 12.81 13.20 -12.62
CA GLN A 178 12.31 14.46 -12.07
C GLN A 178 11.35 14.21 -10.92
N ALA A 179 11.38 15.08 -9.92
CA ALA A 179 10.45 15.07 -8.79
C ALA A 179 9.86 16.46 -8.54
N SER A 180 8.69 16.50 -7.93
CA SER A 180 8.08 17.75 -7.47
C SER A 180 8.61 18.11 -6.09
N TRP A 181 9.74 18.85 -6.06
CA TRP A 181 10.42 19.26 -4.82
C TRP A 181 9.50 19.96 -3.83
N PRO A 182 8.62 20.89 -4.26
CA PRO A 182 7.70 21.55 -3.31
C PRO A 182 6.80 20.56 -2.57
N LEU A 183 6.37 19.47 -3.23
CA LEU A 183 5.57 18.43 -2.57
C LEU A 183 6.39 17.60 -1.59
N ILE A 184 7.63 17.27 -1.95
CA ILE A 184 8.54 16.49 -1.10
C ILE A 184 8.95 17.31 0.15
N GLU A 185 9.23 18.58 -0.03
CA GLU A 185 9.64 19.49 1.06
C GLU A 185 8.49 19.75 2.06
N ASP A 186 7.23 19.69 1.60
CA ASP A 186 6.03 19.89 2.43
C ASP A 186 5.61 18.65 3.22
N MET A 187 6.15 17.46 2.87
CA MET A 187 5.87 16.21 3.59
C MET A 187 6.58 16.20 4.95
N ASP A 188 5.93 15.66 5.98
CA ASP A 188 6.60 15.34 7.24
C ASP A 188 7.55 14.13 7.09
N ASP A 189 8.37 13.90 8.11
CA ASP A 189 9.43 12.89 8.07
C ASP A 189 8.87 11.46 7.98
N GLU A 190 7.76 11.18 8.65
CA GLU A 190 7.10 9.86 8.62
C GLU A 190 6.54 9.58 7.22
N THR A 191 5.86 10.57 6.64
CA THR A 191 5.35 10.49 5.27
C THR A 191 6.49 10.24 4.28
N LEU A 192 7.63 10.90 4.42
CA LEU A 192 8.80 10.66 3.56
C LEU A 192 9.29 9.21 3.65
N LEU A 193 9.36 8.62 4.86
CA LEU A 193 9.80 7.23 5.06
C LEU A 193 8.81 6.18 4.55
N VAL A 194 7.58 6.58 4.25
CA VAL A 194 6.58 5.73 3.59
C VAL A 194 6.57 5.95 2.08
N VAL A 195 6.54 7.20 1.65
CA VAL A 195 6.32 7.56 0.24
C VAL A 195 7.56 7.32 -0.62
N LEU A 196 8.76 7.70 -0.15
CA LEU A 196 9.98 7.55 -0.94
C LEU A 196 10.30 6.09 -1.27
N PRO A 197 10.27 5.11 -0.33
CA PRO A 197 10.43 3.70 -0.66
C PRO A 197 9.45 3.19 -1.72
N MET A 198 8.22 3.70 -1.72
CA MET A 198 7.19 3.28 -2.65
C MET A 198 7.38 3.85 -4.05
N LEU A 199 7.76 5.13 -4.16
CA LEU A 199 7.83 5.86 -5.45
C LEU A 199 9.18 5.75 -6.14
N VAL A 200 10.28 5.71 -5.38
CA VAL A 200 11.63 5.60 -5.97
C VAL A 200 11.75 4.27 -6.71
N PRO A 201 12.33 4.24 -7.94
CA PRO A 201 12.41 3.04 -8.76
C PRO A 201 13.50 2.07 -8.30
N PHE A 202 13.43 1.67 -7.05
CA PHE A 202 14.25 0.58 -6.51
C PHE A 202 13.87 -0.77 -7.12
N THR A 203 14.81 -1.69 -7.15
CA THR A 203 14.57 -3.07 -7.59
C THR A 203 13.56 -3.77 -6.66
N PRO A 204 12.89 -4.85 -7.12
CA PRO A 204 11.98 -5.62 -6.26
C PRO A 204 12.65 -6.11 -4.97
N VAL A 205 13.93 -6.52 -5.02
CA VAL A 205 14.68 -6.99 -3.86
C VAL A 205 14.94 -5.86 -2.86
N GLU A 206 15.31 -4.67 -3.34
CA GLU A 206 15.51 -3.49 -2.50
C GLU A 206 14.21 -3.04 -1.84
N LYS A 207 13.11 -3.01 -2.60
CA LYS A 207 11.78 -2.72 -2.07
C LYS A 207 11.34 -3.73 -1.02
N GLN A 208 11.65 -5.01 -1.23
CA GLN A 208 11.37 -6.05 -0.22
C GLN A 208 12.20 -5.82 1.05
N SER A 209 13.46 -5.46 0.93
CA SER A 209 14.31 -5.14 2.10
C SER A 209 13.75 -3.96 2.91
N LEU A 210 13.27 -2.90 2.22
CA LEU A 210 12.62 -1.75 2.86
C LEU A 210 11.31 -2.15 3.56
N LEU A 211 10.54 -3.09 3.00
CA LEU A 211 9.34 -3.63 3.63
C LEU A 211 9.68 -4.43 4.89
N GLU A 212 10.76 -5.20 4.87
CA GLU A 212 11.15 -6.10 5.95
C GLU A 212 11.90 -5.41 7.10
N ALA A 213 12.33 -4.16 6.91
CA ALA A 213 12.89 -3.33 8.00
C ALA A 213 11.91 -3.25 9.17
N MET A 214 12.33 -3.68 10.35
CA MET A 214 11.42 -3.86 11.50
C MET A 214 11.03 -2.53 12.14
N THR A 215 11.92 -1.53 12.10
CA THR A 215 11.71 -0.21 12.70
C THR A 215 11.81 0.89 11.65
N LEU A 216 11.28 2.07 11.96
CA LEU A 216 11.44 3.26 11.10
C LEU A 216 12.91 3.66 10.95
N ASP A 217 13.72 3.52 12.03
CA ASP A 217 15.15 3.81 12.01
C ASP A 217 15.92 2.88 11.06
N GLU A 218 15.65 1.57 11.11
CA GLU A 218 16.23 0.62 10.16
C GLU A 218 15.83 0.94 8.72
N ARG A 219 14.57 1.32 8.49
CA ARG A 219 14.09 1.70 7.15
C ARG A 219 14.75 2.98 6.66
N ALA A 220 14.89 3.99 7.53
CA ALA A 220 15.55 5.24 7.20
C ALA A 220 17.02 5.02 6.82
N GLY A 221 17.77 4.23 7.62
CA GLY A 221 19.15 3.87 7.33
C GLY A 221 19.28 3.12 6.00
N LEU A 222 18.44 2.12 5.78
CA LEU A 222 18.43 1.34 4.52
C LEU A 222 18.06 2.21 3.31
N LEU A 223 17.11 3.13 3.47
CA LEU A 223 16.74 4.06 2.39
C LEU A 223 17.91 4.96 2.00
N LEU A 224 18.64 5.51 2.97
CA LEU A 224 19.85 6.29 2.71
C LEU A 224 20.91 5.45 1.98
N ASP A 225 21.20 4.26 2.48
CA ASP A 225 22.16 3.35 1.84
C ASP A 225 21.81 3.03 0.39
N LEU A 226 20.50 2.84 0.09
CA LEU A 226 20.05 2.55 -1.27
C LEU A 226 20.14 3.75 -2.20
N LEU A 227 19.87 4.96 -1.68
CA LEU A 227 20.05 6.19 -2.44
C LEU A 227 21.51 6.43 -2.78
N GLU A 228 22.43 6.17 -1.84
CA GLU A 228 23.88 6.31 -2.05
C GLU A 228 24.42 5.26 -3.07
N ARG A 229 24.05 3.99 -2.94
CA ARG A 229 24.51 2.93 -3.87
C ARG A 229 24.00 3.13 -5.30
N GLY A 230 22.85 3.73 -5.43
CA GLY A 230 22.26 4.01 -6.73
C GLY A 230 23.04 5.08 -7.53
N MET A 231 24.06 5.67 -6.95
CA MET A 231 24.94 6.68 -7.61
C MET A 231 26.17 6.04 -8.28
N GLU A 232 26.48 4.77 -8.02
CA GLU A 232 27.58 4.02 -8.66
C GLU A 232 27.15 3.37 -9.98
#